data_e85e64492d23a29f7132bd7c31c31a30
#
_entry.id   e85e64492d23a29f7132bd7c31c31a30
#
_cell.length_a   1.000
_cell.length_b   1.000
_cell.length_c   1.000
_cell.angle_alpha   90.00
_cell.angle_beta   90.00
_cell.angle_gamma   90.00
#
_symmetry.space_group_name_H-M   'P 1'
#
loop_
_entity.id
_entity.type
_entity.pdbx_description
1 polymer ?
#
loop_
_entity_poly.entity_id
_entity_poly.type
_entity_poly.pdbx_seq_one_letter_code
_entity_poly.pdbx_strand_id
1 'polypeptide(L)'
;MLVRSFESAANGMLSLIDMNDNTANNIANVNTTGYKKSELTFKNVMDAAVYHRNGTVLRGDSRHLGTISLGSQTMRMTRDFAQGASAKTGNKLDLAIEGDGFFKIEDRDGNVAYTRNGSFCLNKESFLVTKEGEYVLDNMDRRISVWNEDIALNDKMDIVITEDGLMELNDSNGVKFPLQTIGIWDFKDKENLFEVNSTRFLPKNPDENPAVPAERFSLQQGMLEMSNVNVIREMINTISTSRNYESLSKLVSTNSDMISTAISVGRIRT
;
A
#
# COMPACT_ATOMS: atom_id res chain seq x y z
N MET A 1 16.57 35.33 -3.56
CA MET A 1 16.55 34.45 -2.39
C MET A 1 15.12 34.25 -1.83
N LEU A 2 14.40 35.34 -1.54
CA LEU A 2 13.07 35.28 -0.91
C LEU A 2 12.03 34.44 -1.69
N VAL A 3 11.95 34.57 -3.03
CA VAL A 3 11.01 33.80 -3.85
C VAL A 3 11.27 32.28 -3.73
N ARG A 4 12.54 31.87 -3.69
CA ARG A 4 12.90 30.44 -3.55
C ARG A 4 12.58 29.87 -2.17
N SER A 5 12.68 30.69 -1.10
CA SER A 5 12.25 30.23 0.23
C SER A 5 10.73 30.01 0.30
N PHE A 6 9.94 30.78 -0.46
CA PHE A 6 8.51 30.56 -0.61
C PHE A 6 8.21 29.26 -1.37
N GLU A 7 8.90 29.02 -2.50
CA GLU A 7 8.73 27.79 -3.27
C GLU A 7 9.09 26.56 -2.44
N SER A 8 10.22 26.60 -1.71
CA SER A 8 10.62 25.51 -0.83
C SER A 8 9.62 25.28 0.30
N ALA A 9 9.12 26.33 0.93
CA ALA A 9 8.10 26.22 1.97
C ALA A 9 6.76 25.70 1.43
N ALA A 10 6.34 26.17 0.25
CA ALA A 10 5.13 25.68 -0.41
C ALA A 10 5.22 24.19 -0.75
N ASN A 11 6.34 23.74 -1.33
CA ASN A 11 6.57 22.33 -1.61
C ASN A 11 6.62 21.50 -0.33
N GLY A 12 7.23 22.02 0.74
CA GLY A 12 7.21 21.39 2.06
C GLY A 12 5.80 21.24 2.62
N MET A 13 4.95 22.28 2.50
CA MET A 13 3.55 22.22 2.94
C MET A 13 2.74 21.20 2.13
N LEU A 14 2.91 21.16 0.81
CA LEU A 14 2.26 20.16 -0.06
C LEU A 14 2.67 18.74 0.35
N SER A 15 3.97 18.52 0.59
CA SER A 15 4.45 17.22 1.05
C SER A 15 3.88 16.80 2.41
N LEU A 16 3.64 17.76 3.32
CA LEU A 16 2.99 17.49 4.61
C LEU A 16 1.49 17.19 4.46
N ILE A 17 0.82 17.80 3.49
CA ILE A 17 -0.58 17.47 3.15
C ILE A 17 -0.64 16.04 2.64
N ASP A 18 0.20 15.67 1.66
CA ASP A 18 0.25 14.29 1.15
C ASP A 18 0.51 13.27 2.26
N MET A 19 1.41 13.60 3.20
CA MET A 19 1.71 12.76 4.36
C MET A 19 0.49 12.62 5.29
N ASN A 20 -0.24 13.70 5.52
CA ASN A 20 -1.44 13.67 6.34
C ASN A 20 -2.55 12.84 5.69
N ASP A 21 -2.76 12.99 4.37
CA ASP A 21 -3.73 12.22 3.60
C ASP A 21 -3.39 10.73 3.61
N ASN A 22 -2.10 10.38 3.45
CA ASN A 22 -1.63 9.01 3.56
C ASN A 22 -1.88 8.42 4.96
N THR A 23 -1.58 9.20 6.00
CA THR A 23 -1.81 8.79 7.39
C THR A 23 -3.30 8.61 7.69
N ALA A 24 -4.15 9.51 7.18
CA ALA A 24 -5.61 9.40 7.30
C ALA A 24 -6.14 8.15 6.59
N ASN A 25 -5.61 7.83 5.41
CA ASN A 25 -5.94 6.60 4.67
C ASN A 25 -5.54 5.34 5.45
N ASN A 26 -4.33 5.31 6.03
CA ASN A 26 -3.90 4.21 6.89
C ASN A 26 -4.83 4.03 8.10
N ILE A 27 -5.21 5.11 8.79
CA ILE A 27 -6.13 5.07 9.94
C ILE A 27 -7.51 4.55 9.51
N ALA A 28 -8.04 5.03 8.39
CA ALA A 28 -9.33 4.59 7.87
C ALA A 28 -9.37 3.07 7.59
N ASN A 29 -8.23 2.49 7.18
CA ASN A 29 -8.10 1.08 6.83
C ASN A 29 -7.51 0.20 7.94
N VAL A 30 -7.45 0.67 9.19
CA VAL A 30 -6.93 -0.13 10.31
C VAL A 30 -7.72 -1.40 10.57
N ASN A 31 -9.03 -1.39 10.34
CA ASN A 31 -9.92 -2.54 10.51
C ASN A 31 -10.15 -3.31 9.20
N THR A 32 -9.53 -2.90 8.10
CA THR A 32 -9.67 -3.57 6.81
C THR A 32 -8.77 -4.80 6.78
N THR A 33 -9.35 -5.97 6.53
CA THR A 33 -8.63 -7.25 6.45
C THR A 33 -7.71 -7.27 5.24
N GLY A 34 -6.48 -7.74 5.45
CA GLY A 34 -5.47 -7.80 4.38
C GLY A 34 -4.90 -6.46 3.92
N TYR A 35 -5.28 -5.34 4.54
CA TYR A 35 -4.71 -4.03 4.21
C TYR A 35 -3.25 -3.94 4.63
N LYS A 36 -2.43 -3.39 3.76
CA LYS A 36 -1.00 -3.12 4.00
C LYS A 36 -0.75 -1.63 4.10
N LYS A 37 -0.06 -1.23 5.17
CA LYS A 37 0.29 0.16 5.44
C LYS A 37 0.98 0.81 4.25
N SER A 38 0.54 2.01 3.91
CA SER A 38 1.18 2.86 2.92
C SER A 38 2.21 3.78 3.58
N GLU A 39 3.39 3.89 2.98
CA GLU A 39 4.44 4.80 3.41
C GLU A 39 4.84 5.74 2.27
N LEU A 40 4.99 7.02 2.59
CA LEU A 40 5.46 8.03 1.66
C LEU A 40 6.95 8.27 1.85
N THR A 41 7.70 8.18 0.77
CA THR A 41 9.13 8.53 0.75
C THR A 41 9.29 9.89 0.08
N PHE A 42 10.08 10.76 0.72
CA PHE A 42 10.40 12.09 0.21
C PHE A 42 11.81 12.09 -0.39
N LYS A 43 11.97 12.80 -1.49
CA LYS A 43 13.28 13.07 -2.07
C LYS A 43 13.52 14.57 -2.12
N ASN A 44 14.75 14.99 -1.84
CA ASN A 44 15.16 16.36 -2.14
C ASN A 44 15.12 16.57 -3.64
N VAL A 45 14.47 17.65 -4.07
CA VAL A 45 14.55 18.11 -5.45
C VAL A 45 15.99 18.58 -5.69
N MET A 46 16.54 18.21 -6.83
CA MET A 46 17.96 18.41 -7.20
C MET A 46 18.55 19.69 -6.67
N ASP A 47 19.73 19.58 -6.06
CA ASP A 47 20.52 20.72 -5.64
C ASP A 47 20.96 21.52 -6.88
N ALA A 48 20.63 22.81 -6.91
CA ALA A 48 21.12 23.71 -7.93
C ALA A 48 22.49 24.26 -7.53
N ALA A 49 23.48 24.06 -8.37
CA ALA A 49 24.80 24.63 -8.17
C ALA A 49 24.75 26.17 -8.27
N VAL A 50 25.25 26.85 -7.26
CA VAL A 50 25.33 28.32 -7.23
C VAL A 50 26.73 28.75 -7.62
N TYR A 51 26.80 29.55 -8.67
CA TYR A 51 28.05 30.15 -9.15
C TYR A 51 28.08 31.64 -8.89
N HIS A 52 29.21 32.14 -8.43
CA HIS A 52 29.44 33.59 -8.35
C HIS A 52 29.73 34.12 -9.75
N ARG A 53 28.89 35.03 -10.26
CA ARG A 53 29.08 35.71 -11.53
C ARG A 53 29.61 37.12 -11.27
N ASN A 54 30.90 37.33 -11.37
CA ASN A 54 31.42 38.67 -11.40
C ASN A 54 30.99 39.38 -12.68
N GLY A 55 30.49 40.61 -12.55
CA GLY A 55 29.82 41.39 -13.61
C GLY A 55 30.69 41.81 -14.83
N THR A 56 31.87 41.26 -15.03
CA THR A 56 32.71 41.45 -16.21
C THR A 56 32.89 40.10 -16.94
N VAL A 57 32.41 40.08 -18.18
CA VAL A 57 32.49 38.94 -19.07
C VAL A 57 33.95 38.75 -19.49
N LEU A 58 34.76 38.10 -18.68
CA LEU A 58 35.99 37.45 -19.11
C LEU A 58 35.90 35.97 -18.77
N ARG A 59 36.10 35.19 -19.80
CA ARG A 59 36.05 33.74 -19.89
C ARG A 59 36.83 33.10 -18.74
N GLY A 60 36.14 32.36 -17.83
CA GLY A 60 36.82 31.30 -17.11
C GLY A 60 36.74 31.28 -15.58
N ASP A 61 36.15 32.26 -14.87
CA ASP A 61 36.15 32.26 -13.41
C ASP A 61 34.75 32.25 -12.81
N SER A 62 34.04 31.12 -12.98
CA SER A 62 32.81 30.82 -12.26
C SER A 62 33.18 30.03 -11.01
N ARG A 63 33.40 30.74 -9.91
CA ARG A 63 33.67 30.11 -8.61
C ARG A 63 32.40 29.43 -8.09
N HIS A 64 32.42 28.11 -7.93
CA HIS A 64 31.35 27.35 -7.31
C HIS A 64 31.23 27.79 -5.84
N LEU A 65 30.08 28.36 -5.46
CA LEU A 65 29.82 28.86 -4.11
C LEU A 65 29.15 27.81 -3.21
N GLY A 66 28.62 26.74 -3.80
CA GLY A 66 27.91 25.70 -3.10
C GLY A 66 26.68 25.21 -3.87
N THR A 67 25.91 24.37 -3.24
CA THR A 67 24.63 23.87 -3.75
C THR A 67 23.48 24.41 -2.90
N ILE A 68 22.37 24.77 -3.53
CA ILE A 68 21.12 25.13 -2.85
C ILE A 68 20.08 24.06 -3.17
N SER A 69 19.50 23.45 -2.13
CA SER A 69 18.37 22.54 -2.30
C SER A 69 17.15 23.33 -2.79
N LEU A 70 16.46 22.78 -3.80
CA LEU A 70 15.22 23.35 -4.37
C LEU A 70 13.97 22.90 -3.60
N GLY A 71 14.12 22.21 -2.48
CA GLY A 71 13.04 21.73 -1.63
C GLY A 71 12.87 20.21 -1.65
N SER A 72 11.85 19.72 -0.98
CA SER A 72 11.46 18.31 -0.97
C SER A 72 10.22 18.10 -1.83
N GLN A 73 10.14 16.95 -2.46
CA GLN A 73 8.97 16.52 -3.22
C GLN A 73 8.63 15.09 -2.81
N THR A 74 7.34 14.78 -2.73
CA THR A 74 6.86 13.41 -2.57
C THR A 74 7.32 12.57 -3.76
N MET A 75 8.08 11.51 -3.51
CA MET A 75 8.69 10.74 -4.58
C MET A 75 7.94 9.46 -4.88
N ARG A 76 7.61 8.71 -3.85
CA ARG A 76 7.09 7.36 -4.02
C ARG A 76 6.19 6.98 -2.85
N MET A 77 5.06 6.37 -3.18
CA MET A 77 4.26 5.62 -2.24
C MET A 77 4.68 4.15 -2.31
N THR A 78 5.11 3.60 -1.20
CA THR A 78 5.47 2.18 -1.05
C THR A 78 4.53 1.51 -0.07
N ARG A 79 4.39 0.18 -0.16
CA ARG A 79 3.61 -0.60 0.79
C ARG A 79 4.52 -1.38 1.72
N ASP A 80 4.20 -1.37 2.99
CA ASP A 80 4.83 -2.24 3.97
C ASP A 80 4.10 -3.58 4.00
N PHE A 81 4.72 -4.61 3.44
CA PHE A 81 4.16 -5.95 3.38
C PHE A 81 4.41 -6.78 4.64
N ALA A 82 4.90 -6.18 5.71
CA ALA A 82 4.99 -6.85 7.01
C ALA A 82 3.65 -7.48 7.39
N GLN A 83 3.70 -8.66 8.00
CA GLN A 83 2.51 -9.40 8.39
C GLN A 83 1.73 -8.65 9.48
N GLY A 84 0.41 -8.53 9.30
CA GLY A 84 -0.51 -8.03 10.31
C GLY A 84 -0.83 -9.08 11.37
N ALA A 85 -1.55 -8.70 12.42
CA ALA A 85 -2.01 -9.65 13.42
C ALA A 85 -3.11 -10.55 12.84
N SER A 86 -3.06 -11.85 13.12
CA SER A 86 -4.12 -12.79 12.76
C SER A 86 -5.23 -12.73 13.80
N ALA A 87 -6.47 -12.53 13.36
CA ALA A 87 -7.66 -12.51 14.20
C ALA A 87 -8.55 -13.73 13.92
N LYS A 88 -8.96 -14.43 14.98
CA LYS A 88 -9.86 -15.59 14.86
C LYS A 88 -11.30 -15.13 14.61
N THR A 89 -11.89 -15.57 13.51
CA THR A 89 -13.28 -15.26 13.15
C THR A 89 -14.23 -16.43 13.36
N GLY A 90 -13.73 -17.66 13.31
CA GLY A 90 -14.52 -18.89 13.42
C GLY A 90 -15.31 -19.25 12.15
N ASN A 91 -15.28 -18.41 11.10
CA ASN A 91 -15.84 -18.75 9.79
C ASN A 91 -14.87 -19.67 9.04
N LYS A 92 -15.33 -20.83 8.58
CA LYS A 92 -14.49 -21.84 7.93
C LYS A 92 -13.91 -21.41 6.59
N LEU A 93 -14.49 -20.41 5.94
CA LEU A 93 -14.01 -19.86 4.68
C LEU A 93 -13.09 -18.65 4.84
N ASP A 94 -12.91 -18.19 6.08
CA ASP A 94 -11.93 -17.15 6.37
C ASP A 94 -10.55 -17.78 6.50
N LEU A 95 -9.59 -17.26 5.74
CA LEU A 95 -8.23 -17.78 5.63
C LEU A 95 -7.20 -16.69 5.89
N ALA A 96 -6.24 -16.97 6.75
CA ALA A 96 -5.06 -16.12 6.88
C ALA A 96 -3.83 -16.84 6.34
N ILE A 97 -2.98 -16.11 5.62
CA ILE A 97 -1.66 -16.60 5.21
C ILE A 97 -0.68 -16.24 6.32
N GLU A 98 -0.02 -17.24 6.89
CA GLU A 98 1.15 -17.04 7.74
C GLU A 98 2.41 -17.19 6.89
N GLY A 99 3.23 -16.15 6.86
CA GLY A 99 4.39 -16.07 5.97
C GLY A 99 4.16 -15.22 4.72
N ASP A 100 4.94 -15.51 3.68
CA ASP A 100 4.92 -14.74 2.43
C ASP A 100 3.87 -15.28 1.45
N GLY A 101 3.36 -14.40 0.57
CA GLY A 101 2.48 -14.77 -0.53
C GLY A 101 1.15 -14.01 -0.55
N PHE A 102 0.36 -14.25 -1.56
CA PHE A 102 -0.93 -13.61 -1.84
C PHE A 102 -1.88 -14.63 -2.42
N PHE A 103 -3.15 -14.48 -2.14
CA PHE A 103 -4.21 -15.17 -2.88
C PHE A 103 -4.31 -14.56 -4.28
N LYS A 104 -4.48 -15.40 -5.28
CA LYS A 104 -4.73 -14.97 -6.66
C LYS A 104 -6.23 -14.94 -6.89
N ILE A 105 -6.74 -13.82 -7.36
CA ILE A 105 -8.16 -13.60 -7.60
C ILE A 105 -8.38 -13.14 -9.04
N GLU A 106 -9.53 -13.46 -9.59
CA GLU A 106 -9.95 -13.08 -10.93
C GLU A 106 -11.27 -12.30 -10.84
N ASP A 107 -11.29 -11.11 -11.42
CA ASP A 107 -12.49 -10.31 -11.56
C ASP A 107 -13.44 -10.92 -12.64
N ARG A 108 -14.67 -10.44 -12.70
CA ARG A 108 -15.68 -10.87 -13.68
C ARG A 108 -15.24 -10.63 -15.13
N ASP A 109 -14.39 -9.65 -15.35
CA ASP A 109 -13.84 -9.30 -16.65
C ASP A 109 -12.60 -10.14 -17.05
N GLY A 110 -12.18 -11.08 -16.18
CA GLY A 110 -11.03 -11.94 -16.41
C GLY A 110 -9.69 -11.30 -16.02
N ASN A 111 -9.70 -10.14 -15.34
CA ASN A 111 -8.48 -9.52 -14.85
C ASN A 111 -8.01 -10.20 -13.57
N VAL A 112 -6.73 -10.54 -13.54
CA VAL A 112 -6.11 -11.19 -12.39
C VAL A 112 -5.53 -10.14 -11.45
N ALA A 113 -5.77 -10.29 -10.15
CA ALA A 113 -5.18 -9.49 -9.09
C ALA A 113 -4.74 -10.38 -7.92
N TYR A 114 -3.98 -9.80 -6.99
CA TYR A 114 -3.43 -10.50 -5.84
C TYR A 114 -3.88 -9.81 -4.56
N THR A 115 -4.27 -10.59 -3.55
CA THR A 115 -4.78 -10.04 -2.29
C THR A 115 -4.27 -10.80 -1.07
N ARG A 116 -4.16 -10.11 0.06
CA ARG A 116 -3.97 -10.70 1.39
C ARG A 116 -5.29 -10.89 2.14
N ASN A 117 -6.39 -10.35 1.60
CA ASN A 117 -7.69 -10.52 2.21
C ASN A 117 -8.24 -11.92 1.94
N GLY A 118 -8.29 -12.75 2.97
CA GLY A 118 -8.80 -14.11 2.91
C GLY A 118 -10.27 -14.25 3.35
N SER A 119 -11.05 -13.17 3.34
CA SER A 119 -12.47 -13.21 3.67
C SER A 119 -13.29 -13.70 2.48
N PHE A 120 -13.42 -15.01 2.36
CA PHE A 120 -14.10 -15.66 1.24
C PHE A 120 -15.51 -16.12 1.58
N CYS A 121 -16.31 -16.30 0.54
CA CYS A 121 -17.64 -16.89 0.63
C CYS A 121 -17.92 -17.77 -0.61
N LEU A 122 -18.96 -18.56 -0.56
CA LEU A 122 -19.42 -19.34 -1.72
C LEU A 122 -20.52 -18.55 -2.44
N ASN A 123 -20.42 -18.51 -3.75
CA ASN A 123 -21.48 -17.97 -4.59
C ASN A 123 -22.58 -19.04 -4.82
N LYS A 124 -23.64 -18.68 -5.56
CA LYS A 124 -24.75 -19.59 -5.87
C LYS A 124 -24.35 -20.80 -6.70
N GLU A 125 -23.24 -20.70 -7.39
CA GLU A 125 -22.69 -21.74 -8.26
C GLU A 125 -21.60 -22.57 -7.51
N SER A 126 -21.48 -22.38 -6.18
CA SER A 126 -20.51 -23.04 -5.30
C SER A 126 -19.03 -22.77 -5.62
N PHE A 127 -18.74 -21.62 -6.29
CA PHE A 127 -17.38 -21.14 -6.43
C PHE A 127 -16.96 -20.35 -5.20
N LEU A 128 -15.67 -20.46 -4.85
CA LEU A 128 -15.05 -19.65 -3.82
C LEU A 128 -14.80 -18.25 -4.37
N VAL A 129 -15.42 -17.23 -3.74
CA VAL A 129 -15.34 -15.84 -4.18
C VAL A 129 -15.04 -14.92 -3.00
N THR A 130 -14.49 -13.74 -3.32
CA THR A 130 -14.37 -12.63 -2.36
C THR A 130 -15.75 -12.03 -2.07
N LYS A 131 -15.86 -11.17 -1.05
CA LYS A 131 -17.09 -10.41 -0.76
C LYS A 131 -17.51 -9.48 -1.91
N GLU A 132 -16.56 -9.07 -2.73
CA GLU A 132 -16.75 -8.24 -3.93
C GLU A 132 -17.21 -9.08 -5.13
N GLY A 133 -17.17 -10.42 -5.02
CA GLY A 133 -17.63 -11.36 -6.04
C GLY A 133 -16.57 -11.75 -7.06
N GLU A 134 -15.28 -11.66 -6.71
CA GLU A 134 -14.17 -12.13 -7.52
C GLU A 134 -13.85 -13.58 -7.20
N TYR A 135 -13.46 -14.35 -8.22
CA TYR A 135 -13.16 -15.76 -8.10
C TYR A 135 -11.76 -15.98 -7.54
N VAL A 136 -11.62 -16.86 -6.58
CA VAL A 136 -10.32 -17.34 -6.09
C VAL A 136 -9.79 -18.41 -7.03
N LEU A 137 -8.50 -18.31 -7.38
CA LEU A 137 -7.85 -19.22 -8.29
C LEU A 137 -6.99 -20.25 -7.56
N ASP A 138 -6.93 -21.45 -8.14
CA ASP A 138 -6.05 -22.51 -7.71
C ASP A 138 -4.60 -22.31 -8.21
N ASN A 139 -3.71 -23.23 -7.90
CA ASN A 139 -2.32 -23.20 -8.35
C ASN A 139 -2.15 -23.44 -9.87
N MET A 140 -3.22 -23.81 -10.60
CA MET A 140 -3.26 -24.01 -12.06
C MET A 140 -4.11 -22.94 -12.76
N ASP A 141 -4.37 -21.80 -12.10
CA ASP A 141 -5.17 -20.69 -12.61
C ASP A 141 -6.63 -21.04 -12.95
N ARG A 142 -7.19 -22.02 -12.26
CA ARG A 142 -8.60 -22.41 -12.40
C ARG A 142 -9.40 -21.84 -11.23
N ARG A 143 -10.67 -21.51 -11.47
CA ARG A 143 -11.61 -21.07 -10.43
C ARG A 143 -11.89 -22.22 -9.48
N ILE A 144 -11.80 -21.97 -8.19
CA ILE A 144 -12.03 -23.00 -7.16
C ILE A 144 -13.53 -23.21 -6.99
N SER A 145 -13.96 -24.45 -7.24
CA SER A 145 -15.34 -24.89 -7.04
C SER A 145 -15.40 -25.90 -5.91
N VAL A 146 -16.36 -25.71 -5.02
CA VAL A 146 -16.66 -26.68 -3.94
C VAL A 146 -17.62 -27.78 -4.45
N TRP A 147 -18.22 -27.58 -5.62
CA TRP A 147 -19.14 -28.52 -6.21
C TRP A 147 -18.43 -29.49 -7.14
N ASN A 148 -18.68 -30.78 -6.97
CA ASN A 148 -18.25 -31.82 -7.86
C ASN A 148 -19.48 -32.68 -8.24
N GLU A 149 -19.62 -33.05 -9.51
CA GLU A 149 -20.79 -33.82 -10.01
C GLU A 149 -20.96 -35.15 -9.28
N ASP A 150 -19.87 -35.72 -8.73
CA ASP A 150 -19.85 -36.97 -7.98
C ASP A 150 -20.26 -36.81 -6.49
N ILE A 151 -20.37 -35.58 -5.98
CA ILE A 151 -20.62 -35.32 -4.57
C ILE A 151 -21.91 -34.49 -4.45
N ALA A 152 -23.02 -35.14 -4.12
CA ALA A 152 -24.23 -34.43 -3.71
C ALA A 152 -23.92 -33.67 -2.41
N LEU A 153 -23.87 -32.33 -2.47
CA LEU A 153 -23.74 -31.51 -1.28
C LEU A 153 -24.91 -31.76 -0.34
N ASN A 154 -24.69 -32.63 0.64
CA ASN A 154 -25.59 -32.74 1.78
C ASN A 154 -25.24 -31.61 2.76
N ASP A 155 -26.25 -31.02 3.41
CA ASP A 155 -26.15 -29.97 4.44
C ASP A 155 -25.21 -30.28 5.63
N LYS A 156 -24.61 -31.47 5.64
CA LYS A 156 -23.73 -31.98 6.70
C LYS A 156 -22.25 -32.10 6.31
N MET A 157 -21.84 -31.62 5.12
CA MET A 157 -20.45 -31.65 4.74
C MET A 157 -19.69 -30.47 5.28
N ASP A 158 -18.55 -30.74 5.87
CA ASP A 158 -17.63 -29.73 6.43
C ASP A 158 -16.47 -29.46 5.49
N ILE A 159 -16.23 -28.16 5.22
CA ILE A 159 -15.06 -27.72 4.45
C ILE A 159 -13.89 -27.59 5.42
N VAL A 160 -12.83 -28.33 5.16
CA VAL A 160 -11.55 -28.24 5.88
C VAL A 160 -10.47 -27.83 4.89
N ILE A 161 -9.67 -26.85 5.28
CA ILE A 161 -8.54 -26.38 4.49
C ILE A 161 -7.29 -26.66 5.28
N THR A 162 -6.36 -27.41 4.65
CA THR A 162 -5.09 -27.77 5.27
C THR A 162 -4.10 -26.61 5.24
N GLU A 163 -3.04 -26.69 6.03
CA GLU A 163 -1.98 -25.69 6.08
C GLU A 163 -1.29 -25.46 4.71
N ASP A 164 -1.26 -26.50 3.88
CA ASP A 164 -0.70 -26.46 2.51
C ASP A 164 -1.68 -25.91 1.46
N GLY A 165 -2.90 -25.53 1.88
CA GLY A 165 -3.92 -24.97 0.99
C GLY A 165 -4.80 -25.98 0.30
N LEU A 166 -4.67 -27.28 0.57
CA LEU A 166 -5.58 -28.29 0.04
C LEU A 166 -6.95 -28.16 0.70
N MET A 167 -7.97 -27.97 -0.11
CA MET A 167 -9.37 -27.95 0.31
C MET A 167 -9.91 -29.37 0.30
N GLU A 168 -10.49 -29.81 1.42
CA GLU A 168 -11.11 -31.10 1.59
C GLU A 168 -12.57 -30.94 2.05
N LEU A 169 -13.45 -31.77 1.54
CA LEU A 169 -14.80 -31.94 2.08
C LEU A 169 -14.82 -33.16 3.01
N ASN A 170 -15.22 -32.98 4.24
CA ASN A 170 -15.40 -34.04 5.21
C ASN A 170 -16.88 -34.39 5.30
N ASP A 171 -17.22 -35.66 5.01
CA ASP A 171 -18.56 -36.18 5.27
C ASP A 171 -18.75 -36.51 6.77
N SER A 172 -19.99 -36.57 7.22
CA SER A 172 -20.37 -36.98 8.57
C SER A 172 -19.83 -38.37 8.98
N ASN A 173 -19.45 -39.21 8.02
CA ASN A 173 -18.83 -40.51 8.23
C ASN A 173 -17.29 -40.44 8.35
N GLY A 174 -16.67 -39.26 8.26
CA GLY A 174 -15.22 -39.08 8.31
C GLY A 174 -14.50 -39.37 7.01
N VAL A 175 -15.20 -39.50 5.89
CA VAL A 175 -14.61 -39.64 4.56
C VAL A 175 -14.19 -38.31 4.05
N LYS A 176 -12.92 -38.19 3.62
CA LYS A 176 -12.33 -36.98 3.07
C LYS A 176 -12.33 -37.01 1.56
N PHE A 177 -12.89 -36.01 0.95
CA PHE A 177 -12.87 -35.80 -0.49
C PHE A 177 -11.97 -34.62 -0.83
N PRO A 178 -10.76 -34.86 -1.39
CA PRO A 178 -9.89 -33.76 -1.79
C PRO A 178 -10.52 -33.02 -2.98
N LEU A 179 -10.54 -31.69 -2.90
CA LEU A 179 -10.99 -30.83 -3.97
C LEU A 179 -9.79 -30.22 -4.72
N GLN A 180 -9.64 -28.92 -4.61
CA GLN A 180 -8.59 -28.16 -5.28
C GLN A 180 -7.67 -27.52 -4.23
N THR A 181 -6.44 -27.18 -4.65
CA THR A 181 -5.48 -26.51 -3.78
C THR A 181 -5.53 -25.01 -4.05
N ILE A 182 -5.73 -24.21 -3.02
CA ILE A 182 -5.71 -22.74 -3.12
C ILE A 182 -4.31 -22.30 -3.53
N GLY A 183 -4.21 -21.54 -4.62
CA GLY A 183 -2.94 -21.03 -5.12
C GLY A 183 -2.45 -19.86 -4.27
N ILE A 184 -1.24 -20.00 -3.71
CA ILE A 184 -0.54 -18.90 -3.02
C ILE A 184 0.64 -18.49 -3.88
N TRP A 185 0.73 -17.20 -4.17
CA TRP A 185 1.70 -16.62 -5.09
C TRP A 185 2.52 -15.55 -4.39
N ASP A 186 3.81 -15.51 -4.67
CA ASP A 186 4.71 -14.49 -4.15
C ASP A 186 5.41 -13.73 -5.28
N PHE A 187 6.02 -12.60 -4.94
CA PHE A 187 6.74 -11.74 -5.86
C PHE A 187 8.15 -11.53 -5.35
N LYS A 188 9.11 -11.60 -6.28
CA LYS A 188 10.51 -11.32 -5.97
C LYS A 188 10.71 -9.88 -5.50
N ASP A 189 10.00 -8.95 -6.13
CA ASP A 189 10.05 -7.53 -5.81
C ASP A 189 8.64 -7.03 -5.43
N LYS A 190 8.37 -7.00 -4.12
CA LYS A 190 7.10 -6.52 -3.57
C LYS A 190 6.94 -5.00 -3.68
N GLU A 191 8.04 -4.24 -3.83
CA GLU A 191 7.98 -2.78 -4.01
C GLU A 191 7.43 -2.36 -5.38
N ASN A 192 7.51 -3.25 -6.36
CA ASN A 192 6.96 -3.04 -7.70
C ASN A 192 5.48 -3.47 -7.83
N LEU A 193 4.84 -3.77 -6.73
CA LEU A 193 3.38 -3.95 -6.69
C LEU A 193 2.71 -2.58 -6.51
N PHE A 194 1.66 -2.35 -7.29
CA PHE A 194 0.79 -1.20 -7.08
C PHE A 194 -0.59 -1.67 -6.60
N GLU A 195 -1.18 -0.87 -5.76
CA GLU A 195 -2.48 -1.17 -5.18
C GLU A 195 -3.62 -0.70 -6.08
N VAL A 196 -4.61 -1.56 -6.18
CA VAL A 196 -5.91 -1.25 -6.78
C VAL A 196 -6.97 -1.59 -5.73
N ASN A 197 -7.82 -0.61 -5.38
CA ASN A 197 -8.93 -0.79 -4.42
C ASN A 197 -8.52 -1.34 -3.03
N SER A 198 -7.55 -0.69 -2.37
CA SER A 198 -7.16 -0.86 -0.95
C SER A 198 -6.61 -2.22 -0.52
N THR A 199 -6.97 -3.32 -1.17
CA THR A 199 -6.54 -4.69 -0.77
C THR A 199 -6.06 -5.55 -1.92
N ARG A 200 -6.07 -5.03 -3.15
CA ARG A 200 -5.67 -5.73 -4.37
C ARG A 200 -4.35 -5.17 -4.87
N PHE A 201 -3.48 -6.06 -5.28
CA PHE A 201 -2.14 -5.72 -5.77
C PHE A 201 -1.95 -6.25 -7.18
N LEU A 202 -1.30 -5.46 -8.02
CA LEU A 202 -0.92 -5.82 -9.38
C LEU A 202 0.56 -5.50 -9.57
N PRO A 203 1.34 -6.36 -10.26
CA PRO A 203 2.71 -6.02 -10.65
C PRO A 203 2.69 -4.92 -11.72
N LYS A 204 3.55 -3.91 -11.59
CA LYS A 204 3.69 -2.85 -12.60
C LYS A 204 4.09 -3.40 -13.96
N ASN A 205 5.05 -4.31 -13.96
CA ASN A 205 5.57 -4.99 -15.14
C ASN A 205 5.50 -6.50 -14.89
N PRO A 206 4.46 -7.19 -15.35
CA PRO A 206 4.32 -8.64 -15.15
C PRO A 206 5.49 -9.46 -15.72
N ASP A 207 6.12 -8.97 -16.79
CA ASP A 207 7.26 -9.64 -17.44
C ASP A 207 8.55 -9.58 -16.61
N GLU A 208 8.75 -8.48 -15.86
CA GLU A 208 9.95 -8.27 -15.03
C GLU A 208 9.78 -8.83 -13.61
N ASN A 209 8.55 -8.87 -13.10
CA ASN A 209 8.20 -9.34 -11.77
C ASN A 209 7.02 -10.32 -11.84
N PRO A 210 7.24 -11.52 -12.44
CA PRO A 210 6.20 -12.53 -12.53
C PRO A 210 5.84 -13.06 -11.14
N ALA A 211 4.56 -13.41 -10.96
CA ALA A 211 4.13 -14.14 -9.79
C ALA A 211 4.69 -15.56 -9.82
N VAL A 212 5.29 -15.98 -8.73
CA VAL A 212 5.81 -17.33 -8.55
C VAL A 212 5.05 -18.04 -7.41
N PRO A 213 4.88 -19.37 -7.45
CA PRO A 213 4.29 -20.07 -6.32
C PRO A 213 5.09 -19.82 -5.05
N ALA A 214 4.41 -19.51 -3.94
CA ALA A 214 5.05 -19.27 -2.66
C ALA A 214 5.66 -20.55 -2.10
N GLU A 215 6.91 -20.47 -1.61
CA GLU A 215 7.61 -21.65 -1.04
C GLU A 215 7.42 -21.79 0.48
N ARG A 216 7.17 -20.69 1.17
CA ARG A 216 7.10 -20.63 2.64
C ARG A 216 5.82 -19.94 3.09
N PHE A 217 4.78 -20.69 3.23
CA PHE A 217 3.53 -20.22 3.77
C PHE A 217 2.85 -21.31 4.58
N SER A 218 1.94 -20.93 5.45
CA SER A 218 0.98 -21.82 6.09
C SER A 218 -0.38 -21.12 6.11
N LEU A 219 -1.43 -21.84 5.72
CA LEU A 219 -2.79 -21.31 5.76
C LEU A 219 -3.46 -21.64 7.09
N GLN A 220 -4.03 -20.62 7.72
CA GLN A 220 -4.79 -20.76 8.96
C GLN A 220 -6.27 -20.59 8.67
N GLN A 221 -7.03 -21.68 8.78
CA GLN A 221 -8.48 -21.66 8.62
C GLN A 221 -9.19 -21.04 9.83
N GLY A 222 -10.24 -20.27 9.58
CA GLY A 222 -11.00 -19.59 10.62
C GLY A 222 -10.33 -18.35 11.19
N MET A 223 -9.33 -17.83 10.50
CA MET A 223 -8.59 -16.62 10.83
C MET A 223 -8.55 -15.65 9.66
N LEU A 224 -8.38 -14.37 9.96
CA LEU A 224 -8.13 -13.31 8.97
C LEU A 224 -6.90 -12.51 9.36
N GLU A 225 -6.10 -12.13 8.38
CA GLU A 225 -5.02 -11.19 8.58
C GLU A 225 -5.61 -9.77 8.71
N MET A 226 -5.36 -9.11 9.84
CA MET A 226 -5.76 -7.73 10.06
C MET A 226 -4.74 -6.77 9.45
N SER A 227 -5.12 -5.52 9.30
CA SER A 227 -4.21 -4.46 8.88
C SER A 227 -2.95 -4.41 9.76
N ASN A 228 -1.77 -4.16 9.15
CA ASN A 228 -0.52 -3.95 9.88
C ASN A 228 -0.34 -2.49 10.35
N VAL A 229 -1.40 -1.67 10.27
CA VAL A 229 -1.41 -0.28 10.71
C VAL A 229 -1.50 -0.17 12.23
N ASN A 230 -0.59 0.61 12.83
CA ASN A 230 -0.66 0.96 14.25
C ASN A 230 -1.30 2.34 14.41
N VAL A 231 -2.55 2.38 14.88
CA VAL A 231 -3.36 3.61 15.04
C VAL A 231 -2.65 4.65 15.88
N ILE A 232 -2.03 4.26 17.01
CA ILE A 232 -1.37 5.19 17.93
C ILE A 232 -0.20 5.87 17.22
N ARG A 233 0.60 5.11 16.47
CA ARG A 233 1.71 5.65 15.70
C ARG A 233 1.24 6.59 14.61
N GLU A 234 0.19 6.24 13.87
CA GLU A 234 -0.37 7.11 12.84
C GLU A 234 -0.97 8.40 13.42
N MET A 235 -1.64 8.35 14.59
CA MET A 235 -2.10 9.55 15.29
C MET A 235 -0.95 10.47 15.71
N ILE A 236 0.16 9.91 16.20
CA ILE A 236 1.36 10.69 16.54
C ILE A 236 1.93 11.34 15.26
N ASN A 237 1.97 10.61 14.16
CA ASN A 237 2.41 11.13 12.86
C ASN A 237 1.51 12.29 12.41
N THR A 238 0.19 12.17 12.52
CA THR A 238 -0.77 13.24 12.20
C THR A 238 -0.51 14.50 13.03
N ILE A 239 -0.33 14.35 14.35
CA ILE A 239 -0.05 15.49 15.24
C ILE A 239 1.28 16.17 14.86
N SER A 240 2.32 15.36 14.59
CA SER A 240 3.63 15.87 14.19
C SER A 240 3.57 16.61 12.85
N THR A 241 2.87 16.04 11.87
CA THR A 241 2.66 16.62 10.54
C THR A 241 1.90 17.94 10.64
N SER A 242 0.82 18.00 11.44
CA SER A 242 0.04 19.23 11.66
C SER A 242 0.88 20.33 12.30
N ARG A 243 1.68 20.01 13.31
CA ARG A 243 2.59 20.99 13.94
C ARG A 243 3.66 21.51 12.97
N ASN A 244 4.19 20.63 12.13
CA ASN A 244 5.16 21.01 11.11
C ASN A 244 4.51 21.94 10.06
N TYR A 245 3.28 21.64 9.65
CA TYR A 245 2.51 22.47 8.74
C TYR A 245 2.24 23.87 9.33
N GLU A 246 1.81 23.95 10.59
CA GLU A 246 1.60 25.22 11.30
C GLU A 246 2.90 26.03 11.38
N SER A 247 4.02 25.38 11.67
CA SER A 247 5.33 26.02 11.73
C SER A 247 5.75 26.59 10.38
N LEU A 248 5.57 25.83 9.29
CA LEU A 248 5.86 26.31 7.93
C LEU A 248 4.92 27.44 7.51
N SER A 249 3.64 27.36 7.84
CA SER A 249 2.65 28.40 7.57
C SER A 249 3.04 29.73 8.27
N LYS A 250 3.49 29.64 9.52
CA LYS A 250 3.97 30.79 10.27
C LYS A 250 5.25 31.38 9.66
N LEU A 251 6.17 30.56 9.19
CA LEU A 251 7.37 31.01 8.46
C LEU A 251 7.00 31.75 7.18
N VAL A 252 6.05 31.23 6.41
CA VAL A 252 5.54 31.91 5.19
C VAL A 252 4.94 33.26 5.51
N SER A 253 4.09 33.35 6.54
CA SER A 253 3.51 34.61 7.00
C SER A 253 4.58 35.61 7.42
N THR A 254 5.54 35.19 8.26
CA THR A 254 6.63 36.08 8.72
C THR A 254 7.49 36.58 7.55
N ASN A 255 7.78 35.72 6.57
CA ASN A 255 8.50 36.12 5.36
C ASN A 255 7.70 37.16 4.54
N SER A 256 6.38 36.99 4.43
CA SER A 256 5.49 37.94 3.75
C SER A 256 5.51 39.31 4.44
N ASP A 257 5.45 39.32 5.77
CA ASP A 257 5.51 40.58 6.57
C ASP A 257 6.87 41.27 6.42
N MET A 258 7.96 40.53 6.39
CA MET A 258 9.30 41.05 6.13
C MET A 258 9.42 41.69 4.74
N ILE A 259 8.83 41.07 3.71
CA ILE A 259 8.81 41.61 2.34
C ILE A 259 7.99 42.91 2.32
N SER A 260 6.82 42.91 2.93
CA SER A 260 5.96 44.10 3.04
C SER A 260 6.69 45.26 3.70
N THR A 261 7.39 44.97 4.81
CA THR A 261 8.20 45.96 5.53
C THR A 261 9.36 46.46 4.68
N ALA A 262 10.06 45.58 3.97
CA ALA A 262 11.17 45.98 3.08
C ALA A 262 10.68 46.90 1.93
N ILE A 263 9.51 46.61 1.36
CA ILE A 263 8.90 47.42 0.32
C ILE A 263 8.51 48.81 0.87
N SER A 264 7.94 48.86 2.07
CA SER A 264 7.55 50.13 2.72
C SER A 264 8.77 51.01 2.99
N VAL A 265 9.86 50.42 3.49
CA VAL A 265 11.13 51.16 3.72
C VAL A 265 11.75 51.64 2.41
N GLY A 266 11.65 50.86 1.33
CA GLY A 266 12.12 51.27 0.00
C GLY A 266 11.31 52.43 -0.60
N ARG A 267 10.01 52.55 -0.29
CA ARG A 267 9.14 53.66 -0.73
C ARG A 267 9.39 55.00 -0.02
N ILE A 268 9.91 54.95 1.20
CA ILE A 268 10.19 56.20 1.98
C ILE A 268 11.47 56.88 1.45
N ARG A 269 12.26 56.25 0.60
CA ARG A 269 13.54 56.76 0.10
C ARG A 269 13.47 57.34 -1.32
N THR A 270 12.32 57.40 -1.92
CA THR A 270 12.01 58.11 -3.18
C THR A 270 11.10 59.28 -2.93
#